data_9a135e7b7da156eb5065502541518605
#
_entry.id   9a135e7b7da156eb5065502541518605
#
_cell.length_a   1.000
_cell.length_b   1.000
_cell.length_c   1.000
_cell.angle_alpha   90.00
_cell.angle_beta   90.00
_cell.angle_gamma   90.00
#
_symmetry.space_group_name_H-M   'P 1'
#
loop_
_entity.id
_entity.type
_entity.pdbx_description
1 polymer ?
#
loop_
_entity_poly.entity_id
_entity_poly.type
_entity_poly.pdbx_seq_one_letter_code
_entity_poly.pdbx_strand_id
1 'polypeptide(L)'
;MIGKIKGKLTEFDNNSGLVETTSGIFYLVFLPPSFLDPSFIGKEVELYTYLQLKEETIVLFGFKTKEEIDFFKLLLTVSGIGPKIAFNIVNFSNLSQLKQAIKENDPDYLNQIPGLGKKTALKIIVELSQKLKNELEIKKLYLTDEDKLVFDALISLGFEAKIIKKILPRLPKHSSLEERIQQAIKMIK
;
A
#
# COMPACT_ATOMS: atom_id res chain seq x y z
N MET A 1 -5.83 -13.38 -10.88
CA MET A 1 -5.00 -12.25 -10.40
C MET A 1 -3.79 -12.83 -9.66
N ILE A 2 -2.57 -12.34 -9.94
CA ILE A 2 -1.35 -12.81 -9.28
C ILE A 2 -1.07 -11.82 -8.12
N GLY A 3 -1.25 -12.26 -6.89
CA GLY A 3 -1.15 -11.41 -5.69
C GLY A 3 0.22 -11.43 -5.01
N LYS A 4 0.95 -12.55 -5.17
CA LYS A 4 2.28 -12.77 -4.59
C LYS A 4 3.02 -13.80 -5.41
N ILE A 5 4.33 -13.63 -5.55
CA ILE A 5 5.21 -14.61 -6.20
C ILE A 5 6.35 -14.91 -5.25
N LYS A 6 6.67 -16.20 -5.12
CA LYS A 6 7.86 -16.70 -4.46
C LYS A 6 8.63 -17.58 -5.43
N GLY A 7 9.93 -17.33 -5.57
CA GLY A 7 10.77 -18.07 -6.49
C GLY A 7 12.20 -17.56 -6.48
N LYS A 8 13.00 -18.07 -7.40
CA LYS A 8 14.42 -17.78 -7.54
C LYS A 8 14.62 -16.69 -8.61
N LEU A 9 15.31 -15.59 -8.28
CA LEU A 9 15.69 -14.59 -9.27
C LEU A 9 16.82 -15.17 -10.14
N THR A 10 16.55 -15.40 -11.43
CA THR A 10 17.50 -16.04 -12.35
C THR A 10 18.33 -15.01 -13.12
N GLU A 11 17.71 -13.93 -13.54
CA GLU A 11 18.34 -12.83 -14.25
C GLU A 11 17.57 -11.52 -14.06
N PHE A 12 18.19 -10.39 -14.34
CA PHE A 12 17.53 -9.09 -14.32
C PHE A 12 18.16 -8.12 -15.32
N ASP A 13 17.36 -7.16 -15.71
CA ASP A 13 17.71 -5.98 -16.50
C ASP A 13 17.73 -4.72 -15.63
N ASN A 14 17.67 -3.51 -16.27
CA ASN A 14 17.68 -2.21 -15.62
C ASN A 14 16.54 -2.02 -14.59
N ASN A 15 15.38 -2.65 -14.76
CA ASN A 15 14.20 -2.44 -13.92
C ASN A 15 13.28 -3.65 -13.77
N SER A 16 13.66 -4.78 -14.35
CA SER A 16 12.86 -6.03 -14.31
C SER A 16 13.75 -7.24 -14.16
N GLY A 17 13.20 -8.35 -13.68
CA GLY A 17 13.91 -9.61 -13.58
C GLY A 17 12.99 -10.80 -13.75
N LEU A 18 13.58 -11.94 -14.10
CA LEU A 18 12.90 -13.22 -14.21
C LEU A 18 12.93 -13.97 -12.87
N VAL A 19 11.75 -14.27 -12.37
CA VAL A 19 11.55 -15.04 -11.14
C VAL A 19 11.02 -16.43 -11.53
N GLU A 20 11.86 -17.46 -11.35
CA GLU A 20 11.52 -18.86 -11.56
C GLU A 20 10.80 -19.42 -10.34
N THR A 21 9.59 -19.87 -10.51
CA THR A 21 8.82 -20.55 -9.45
C THR A 21 9.15 -22.06 -9.38
N THR A 22 8.80 -22.70 -8.29
CA THR A 22 9.00 -24.15 -8.11
C THR A 22 8.26 -25.01 -9.15
N SER A 23 7.25 -24.45 -9.81
CA SER A 23 6.51 -25.09 -10.92
C SER A 23 7.19 -24.94 -12.28
N GLY A 24 8.36 -24.31 -12.38
CA GLY A 24 9.08 -24.08 -13.63
C GLY A 24 8.51 -22.96 -14.49
N ILE A 25 7.63 -22.09 -13.91
CA ILE A 25 7.13 -20.91 -14.59
C ILE A 25 8.04 -19.75 -14.27
N PHE A 26 8.44 -19.00 -15.30
CA PHE A 26 9.24 -17.79 -15.18
C PHE A 26 8.34 -16.55 -15.33
N TYR A 27 8.36 -15.69 -14.34
CA TYR A 27 7.62 -14.42 -14.38
C TYR A 27 8.58 -13.25 -14.59
N LEU A 28 8.33 -12.47 -15.62
CA LEU A 28 9.01 -11.17 -15.80
C LEU A 28 8.33 -10.13 -14.92
N VAL A 29 9.05 -9.61 -13.93
CA VAL A 29 8.54 -8.72 -12.89
C VAL A 29 9.35 -7.43 -12.87
N PHE A 30 8.70 -6.26 -12.86
CA PHE A 30 9.36 -5.01 -12.49
C PHE A 30 9.77 -5.09 -11.02
N LEU A 31 11.07 -4.95 -10.76
CA LEU A 31 11.64 -5.17 -9.43
C LEU A 31 12.01 -3.84 -8.75
N PRO A 32 11.84 -3.76 -7.41
CA PRO A 32 12.46 -2.70 -6.64
C PRO A 32 13.97 -2.65 -6.86
N PRO A 33 14.60 -1.44 -6.91
CA PRO A 33 16.03 -1.29 -7.18
C PRO A 33 16.93 -2.14 -6.29
N SER A 34 16.50 -2.43 -5.07
CA SER A 34 17.27 -3.26 -4.12
C SER A 34 17.39 -4.73 -4.51
N PHE A 35 16.61 -5.23 -5.46
CA PHE A 35 16.75 -6.58 -6.02
C PHE A 35 17.56 -6.60 -7.32
N LEU A 36 17.87 -5.42 -7.88
CA LEU A 36 18.65 -5.27 -9.11
C LEU A 36 20.16 -5.23 -8.78
N ASP A 37 20.60 -6.20 -8.00
CA ASP A 37 22.01 -6.39 -7.61
C ASP A 37 22.42 -7.83 -7.94
N PRO A 38 23.61 -8.05 -8.57
CA PRO A 38 24.10 -9.38 -8.94
C PRO A 38 24.08 -10.39 -7.79
N SER A 39 24.20 -9.91 -6.56
CA SER A 39 24.16 -10.79 -5.37
C SER A 39 22.80 -11.47 -5.15
N PHE A 40 21.73 -11.00 -5.78
CA PHE A 40 20.41 -11.61 -5.72
C PHE A 40 20.19 -12.70 -6.77
N ILE A 41 21.03 -12.80 -7.81
CA ILE A 41 20.94 -13.87 -8.79
C ILE A 41 21.13 -15.21 -8.09
N GLY A 42 20.20 -16.11 -8.36
CA GLY A 42 20.16 -17.43 -7.74
C GLY A 42 19.54 -17.49 -6.34
N LYS A 43 19.20 -16.34 -5.72
CA LYS A 43 18.54 -16.32 -4.41
C LYS A 43 17.03 -16.38 -4.53
N GLU A 44 16.41 -16.93 -3.50
CA GLU A 44 14.96 -16.92 -3.35
C GLU A 44 14.48 -15.49 -3.02
N VAL A 45 13.47 -15.04 -3.73
CA VAL A 45 12.78 -13.77 -3.52
C VAL A 45 11.30 -14.00 -3.33
N GLU A 46 10.68 -13.16 -2.52
CA GLU A 46 9.25 -13.18 -2.27
C GLU A 46 8.70 -11.76 -2.46
N LEU A 47 7.74 -11.61 -3.36
CA LEU A 47 7.24 -10.30 -3.81
C LEU A 47 5.73 -10.27 -3.75
N TYR A 48 5.16 -9.23 -3.15
CA TYR A 48 3.78 -8.85 -3.41
C TYR A 48 3.68 -8.30 -4.82
N THR A 49 2.63 -8.64 -5.57
CA THR A 49 2.56 -8.30 -6.98
C THR A 49 1.28 -7.58 -7.35
N TYR A 50 1.42 -6.62 -8.25
CA TYR A 50 0.32 -5.95 -8.93
C TYR A 50 0.38 -6.27 -10.42
N LEU A 51 -0.68 -6.88 -10.92
CA LEU A 51 -0.81 -7.23 -12.34
C LEU A 51 -1.57 -6.12 -13.06
N GLN A 52 -0.92 -5.50 -14.03
CA GLN A 52 -1.55 -4.55 -14.95
C GLN A 52 -1.83 -5.26 -16.27
N LEU A 53 -3.08 -5.26 -16.69
CA LEU A 53 -3.50 -5.68 -18.01
C LEU A 53 -3.56 -4.44 -18.92
N LYS A 54 -2.92 -4.52 -20.07
CA LYS A 54 -3.07 -3.61 -21.20
C LYS A 54 -3.53 -4.43 -22.40
N GLU A 55 -4.02 -3.76 -23.46
CA GLU A 55 -4.62 -4.42 -24.63
C GLU A 55 -3.74 -5.55 -25.19
N GLU A 56 -2.41 -5.36 -25.24
CA GLU A 56 -1.48 -6.34 -25.83
C GLU A 56 -0.41 -6.86 -24.86
N THR A 57 -0.39 -6.36 -23.60
CA THR A 57 0.68 -6.72 -22.67
C THR A 57 0.18 -6.93 -21.25
N ILE A 58 0.77 -7.93 -20.60
CA ILE A 58 0.62 -8.16 -19.15
C ILE A 58 1.89 -7.67 -18.47
N VAL A 59 1.76 -6.75 -17.53
CA VAL A 59 2.88 -6.21 -16.78
C VAL A 59 2.70 -6.54 -15.29
N LEU A 60 3.76 -7.06 -14.68
CA LEU A 60 3.79 -7.41 -13.28
C LEU A 60 4.74 -6.49 -12.52
N PHE A 61 4.25 -5.80 -11.50
CA PHE A 61 5.05 -4.97 -10.59
C PHE A 61 5.24 -5.70 -9.27
N GLY A 62 6.47 -5.81 -8.79
CA GLY A 62 6.83 -6.48 -7.55
C GLY A 62 7.15 -5.48 -6.43
N PHE A 63 6.77 -5.82 -5.20
CA PHE A 63 6.97 -5.03 -4.00
C PHE A 63 7.49 -5.91 -2.87
N LYS A 64 8.34 -5.38 -2.00
CA LYS A 64 8.91 -6.12 -0.86
C LYS A 64 7.87 -6.37 0.23
N THR A 65 7.01 -5.40 0.47
CA THR A 65 6.06 -5.44 1.57
C THR A 65 4.62 -5.19 1.12
N LYS A 66 3.70 -5.66 1.94
CA LYS A 66 2.29 -5.35 1.73
C LYS A 66 2.01 -3.85 1.82
N GLU A 67 2.73 -3.14 2.68
CA GLU A 67 2.56 -1.70 2.84
C GLU A 67 2.96 -0.92 1.57
N GLU A 68 4.02 -1.36 0.88
CA GLU A 68 4.44 -0.76 -0.39
C GLU A 68 3.38 -0.94 -1.49
N ILE A 69 2.83 -2.15 -1.67
CA ILE A 69 1.79 -2.38 -2.69
C ILE A 69 0.47 -1.68 -2.33
N ASP A 70 0.12 -1.59 -1.06
CA ASP A 70 -1.08 -0.87 -0.63
C ASP A 70 -0.93 0.64 -0.89
N PHE A 71 0.25 1.20 -0.62
CA PHE A 71 0.55 2.60 -0.94
C PHE A 71 0.62 2.86 -2.47
N PHE A 72 1.19 1.94 -3.22
CA PHE A 72 1.15 1.98 -4.68
C PHE A 72 -0.29 2.06 -5.21
N LYS A 73 -1.19 1.20 -4.71
CA LYS A 73 -2.61 1.24 -5.08
C LYS A 73 -3.28 2.56 -4.70
N LEU A 74 -2.90 3.14 -3.55
CA LEU A 74 -3.37 4.45 -3.14
C LEU A 74 -2.91 5.54 -4.12
N LEU A 75 -1.67 5.51 -4.59
CA LEU A 75 -1.16 6.43 -5.60
C LEU A 75 -1.92 6.33 -6.92
N LEU A 76 -2.33 5.13 -7.33
CA LEU A 76 -3.13 4.93 -8.54
C LEU A 76 -4.51 5.59 -8.49
N THR A 77 -5.02 5.95 -7.31
CA THR A 77 -6.28 6.71 -7.18
C THR A 77 -6.11 8.18 -7.52
N VAL A 78 -4.88 8.69 -7.61
CA VAL A 78 -4.58 10.09 -7.94
C VAL A 78 -4.62 10.28 -9.46
N SER A 79 -5.44 11.21 -9.93
CA SER A 79 -5.57 11.49 -11.35
C SER A 79 -4.24 11.87 -12.01
N GLY A 80 -3.86 11.16 -13.07
CA GLY A 80 -2.61 11.37 -13.82
C GLY A 80 -1.43 10.54 -13.31
N ILE A 81 -1.62 9.68 -12.31
CA ILE A 81 -0.60 8.74 -11.86
C ILE A 81 -0.91 7.34 -12.42
N GLY A 82 -0.06 6.91 -13.35
CA GLY A 82 -0.08 5.54 -13.87
C GLY A 82 0.85 4.60 -13.10
N PRO A 83 0.76 3.27 -13.34
CA PRO A 83 1.53 2.28 -12.60
C PRO A 83 3.05 2.50 -12.62
N LYS A 84 3.65 2.90 -13.75
CA LYS A 84 5.09 3.17 -13.80
C LYS A 84 5.50 4.33 -12.88
N ILE A 85 4.72 5.42 -12.88
CA ILE A 85 4.99 6.58 -12.01
C ILE A 85 4.78 6.19 -10.55
N ALA A 86 3.68 5.51 -10.22
CA ALA A 86 3.41 5.04 -8.86
C ALA A 86 4.51 4.09 -8.36
N PHE A 87 5.00 3.20 -9.20
CA PHE A 87 6.10 2.29 -8.87
C PHE A 87 7.40 3.05 -8.58
N ASN A 88 7.76 4.03 -9.42
CA ASN A 88 8.93 4.89 -9.19
C ASN A 88 8.80 5.66 -7.86
N ILE A 89 7.61 6.20 -7.57
CA ILE A 89 7.37 6.93 -6.32
C ILE A 89 7.61 6.02 -5.11
N VAL A 90 7.03 4.81 -5.10
CA VAL A 90 7.17 3.86 -3.97
C VAL A 90 8.63 3.43 -3.76
N ASN A 91 9.41 3.33 -4.83
CA ASN A 91 10.79 2.85 -4.80
C ASN A 91 11.85 3.97 -4.74
N PHE A 92 11.43 5.26 -4.73
CA PHE A 92 12.37 6.38 -4.69
C PHE A 92 13.13 6.49 -3.37
N SER A 93 12.44 6.25 -2.27
CA SER A 93 13.00 6.36 -0.93
C SER A 93 12.29 5.44 0.06
N ASN A 94 12.63 5.57 1.34
CA ASN A 94 11.89 4.87 2.39
C ASN A 94 10.42 5.34 2.41
N LEU A 95 9.49 4.38 2.40
CA LEU A 95 8.05 4.64 2.37
C LEU A 95 7.56 5.53 3.53
N SER A 96 8.20 5.42 4.70
CA SER A 96 7.87 6.27 5.86
C SER A 96 8.20 7.73 5.61
N GLN A 97 9.36 8.02 5.01
CA GLN A 97 9.76 9.39 4.66
C GLN A 97 8.84 9.97 3.58
N LEU A 98 8.49 9.18 2.58
CA LEU A 98 7.57 9.58 1.53
C LEU A 98 6.18 9.93 2.09
N LYS A 99 5.64 9.07 2.95
CA LYS A 99 4.36 9.33 3.63
C LYS A 99 4.43 10.58 4.51
N GLN A 100 5.56 10.81 5.19
CA GLN A 100 5.76 11.98 6.02
C GLN A 100 5.77 13.26 5.19
N ALA A 101 6.52 13.31 4.08
CA ALA A 101 6.58 14.45 3.17
C ALA A 101 5.17 14.84 2.65
N ILE A 102 4.36 13.83 2.28
CA ILE A 102 2.98 14.08 1.84
C ILE A 102 2.13 14.68 2.97
N LYS A 103 2.25 14.18 4.21
CA LYS A 103 1.50 14.70 5.37
C LYS A 103 1.88 16.12 5.76
N GLU A 104 3.16 16.45 5.62
CA GLU A 104 3.72 17.78 5.89
C GLU A 104 3.48 18.75 4.75
N ASN A 105 2.89 18.28 3.65
CA ASN A 105 2.66 19.04 2.42
C ASN A 105 3.97 19.57 1.82
N ASP A 106 5.00 18.73 1.75
CA ASP A 106 6.30 19.03 1.17
C ASP A 106 6.35 18.66 -0.32
N PRO A 107 6.09 19.59 -1.26
CA PRO A 107 6.18 19.32 -2.69
C PRO A 107 7.62 19.19 -3.18
N ASP A 108 8.58 19.80 -2.49
CA ASP A 108 9.98 19.82 -2.94
C ASP A 108 10.62 18.44 -2.78
N TYR A 109 10.25 17.74 -1.72
CA TYR A 109 10.64 16.33 -1.58
C TYR A 109 10.11 15.47 -2.75
N LEU A 110 8.85 15.62 -3.10
CA LEU A 110 8.23 14.86 -4.19
C LEU A 110 8.81 15.25 -5.56
N ASN A 111 9.18 16.50 -5.76
CA ASN A 111 9.79 16.97 -7.01
C ASN A 111 11.17 16.35 -7.31
N GLN A 112 11.82 15.73 -6.32
CA GLN A 112 13.09 15.00 -6.51
C GLN A 112 12.88 13.63 -7.17
N ILE A 113 11.62 13.15 -7.23
CA ILE A 113 11.30 11.83 -7.80
C ILE A 113 11.38 11.90 -9.33
N PRO A 114 12.22 11.09 -9.98
CA PRO A 114 12.34 11.09 -11.43
C PRO A 114 11.00 10.80 -12.13
N GLY A 115 10.65 11.64 -13.09
CA GLY A 115 9.39 11.51 -13.85
C GLY A 115 8.16 12.06 -13.15
N LEU A 116 8.30 12.65 -11.95
CA LEU A 116 7.20 13.30 -11.25
C LEU A 116 7.27 14.82 -11.44
N GLY A 117 6.36 15.37 -12.24
CA GLY A 117 6.27 16.82 -12.46
C GLY A 117 5.61 17.56 -11.29
N LYS A 118 5.95 18.87 -11.13
CA LYS A 118 5.44 19.74 -10.04
C LYS A 118 3.91 19.69 -9.88
N LYS A 119 3.14 19.73 -10.99
CA LYS A 119 1.67 19.64 -10.93
C LYS A 119 1.19 18.31 -10.34
N THR A 120 1.85 17.22 -10.67
CA THR A 120 1.49 15.88 -10.18
C THR A 120 1.88 15.72 -8.71
N ALA A 121 3.04 16.25 -8.29
CA ALA A 121 3.45 16.29 -6.89
C ALA A 121 2.43 17.03 -6.01
N LEU A 122 1.98 18.22 -6.46
CA LEU A 122 0.92 18.95 -5.76
C LEU A 122 -0.41 18.18 -5.68
N LYS A 123 -0.81 17.50 -6.77
CA LYS A 123 -2.01 16.65 -6.74
C LYS A 123 -1.90 15.51 -5.71
N ILE A 124 -0.76 14.84 -5.65
CA ILE A 124 -0.52 13.78 -4.64
C ILE A 124 -0.74 14.34 -3.25
N ILE A 125 -0.16 15.51 -2.95
CA ILE A 125 -0.29 16.16 -1.65
C ILE A 125 -1.76 16.47 -1.35
N VAL A 126 -2.45 17.15 -2.26
CA VAL A 126 -3.85 17.57 -2.06
C VAL A 126 -4.77 16.38 -1.85
N GLU A 127 -4.61 15.30 -2.65
CA GLU A 127 -5.50 14.16 -2.60
C GLU A 127 -5.15 13.16 -1.48
N LEU A 128 -3.87 13.03 -1.11
CA LEU A 128 -3.43 11.98 -0.18
C LEU A 128 -3.08 12.48 1.23
N SER A 129 -2.74 13.76 1.42
CA SER A 129 -2.33 14.25 2.75
C SER A 129 -3.41 14.02 3.81
N GLN A 130 -4.66 14.31 3.49
CA GLN A 130 -5.77 14.10 4.42
C GLN A 130 -6.05 12.60 4.66
N LYS A 131 -5.97 11.78 3.61
CA LYS A 131 -6.15 10.31 3.73
C LYS A 131 -5.09 9.72 4.66
N LEU A 132 -3.82 10.11 4.48
CA LEU A 132 -2.70 9.62 5.28
C LEU A 132 -2.72 10.13 6.73
N LYS A 133 -3.21 11.35 6.98
CA LYS A 133 -3.45 11.87 8.33
C LYS A 133 -4.54 11.06 9.04
N ASN A 134 -5.63 10.79 8.35
CA ASN A 134 -6.73 9.99 8.89
C ASN A 134 -6.30 8.55 9.20
N GLU A 135 -5.47 7.90 8.36
CA GLU A 135 -4.93 6.56 8.64
C GLU A 135 -4.11 6.51 9.94
N LEU A 136 -3.30 7.57 10.21
CA LEU A 136 -2.53 7.62 11.46
C LEU A 136 -3.40 7.83 12.68
N GLU A 137 -4.42 8.69 12.58
CA GLU A 137 -5.37 8.87 13.66
C GLU A 137 -6.12 7.57 13.95
N ILE A 138 -6.47 6.83 12.91
CA ILE A 138 -7.09 5.52 13.00
C ILE A 138 -6.11 4.52 13.66
N LYS A 139 -4.86 4.44 13.18
CA LYS A 139 -3.84 3.56 13.78
C LYS A 139 -3.52 3.91 15.24
N LYS A 140 -3.53 5.19 15.61
CA LYS A 140 -3.37 5.63 17.01
C LYS A 140 -4.58 5.29 17.88
N LEU A 141 -5.75 5.15 17.27
CA LEU A 141 -6.99 4.82 17.97
C LEU A 141 -7.11 3.32 18.26
N TYR A 142 -6.48 2.47 17.41
CA TYR A 142 -6.47 1.03 17.63
C TYR A 142 -5.41 0.67 18.67
N LEU A 143 -5.87 0.32 19.86
CA LEU A 143 -5.03 -0.23 20.92
C LEU A 143 -4.74 -1.72 20.69
N THR A 144 -5.58 -2.41 19.88
CA THR A 144 -5.49 -3.85 19.60
C THR A 144 -5.94 -4.18 18.16
N ASP A 145 -5.53 -5.36 17.67
CA ASP A 145 -6.02 -5.89 16.38
C ASP A 145 -7.54 -6.11 16.37
N GLU A 146 -8.12 -6.41 17.55
CA GLU A 146 -9.57 -6.56 17.72
C GLU A 146 -10.31 -5.23 17.53
N ASP A 147 -9.75 -4.11 18.00
CA ASP A 147 -10.33 -2.78 17.78
C ASP A 147 -10.42 -2.47 16.28
N LYS A 148 -9.43 -2.91 15.51
CA LYS A 148 -9.41 -2.76 14.06
C LYS A 148 -10.53 -3.58 13.41
N LEU A 149 -10.71 -4.83 13.82
CA LEU A 149 -11.78 -5.69 13.30
C LEU A 149 -13.17 -5.11 13.56
N VAL A 150 -13.40 -4.58 14.78
CA VAL A 150 -14.65 -3.87 15.10
C VAL A 150 -14.88 -2.66 14.22
N PHE A 151 -13.83 -1.85 14.00
CA PHE A 151 -13.91 -0.67 13.15
C PHE A 151 -14.24 -1.03 11.70
N ASP A 152 -13.52 -1.99 11.12
CA ASP A 152 -13.70 -2.43 9.73
C ASP A 152 -15.11 -3.02 9.52
N ALA A 153 -15.62 -3.77 10.49
CA ALA A 153 -16.98 -4.30 10.47
C ALA A 153 -18.04 -3.17 10.49
N LEU A 154 -17.89 -2.17 11.34
CA LEU A 154 -18.84 -1.04 11.43
C LEU A 154 -18.79 -0.15 10.16
N ILE A 155 -17.61 0.05 9.56
CA ILE A 155 -17.49 0.71 8.25
C ILE A 155 -18.25 -0.06 7.18
N SER A 156 -18.08 -1.40 7.15
CA SER A 156 -18.78 -2.28 6.19
C SER A 156 -20.29 -2.24 6.35
N LEU A 157 -20.78 -1.97 7.58
CA LEU A 157 -22.20 -1.77 7.88
C LEU A 157 -22.70 -0.35 7.54
N GLY A 158 -21.84 0.52 7.00
CA GLY A 158 -22.20 1.86 6.53
C GLY A 158 -22.14 2.98 7.57
N PHE A 159 -21.55 2.73 8.76
CA PHE A 159 -21.41 3.76 9.77
C PHE A 159 -20.23 4.70 9.46
N GLU A 160 -20.38 5.99 9.79
CA GLU A 160 -19.34 6.98 9.56
C GLU A 160 -18.12 6.77 10.49
N ALA A 161 -16.91 6.81 9.92
CA ALA A 161 -15.66 6.67 10.64
C ALA A 161 -15.53 7.63 11.85
N LYS A 162 -16.09 8.84 11.74
CA LYS A 162 -16.08 9.86 12.80
C LYS A 162 -16.89 9.42 14.04
N ILE A 163 -18.00 8.74 13.83
CA ILE A 163 -18.87 8.23 14.91
C ILE A 163 -18.17 7.03 15.56
N ILE A 164 -17.67 6.10 14.74
CA ILE A 164 -16.99 4.89 15.22
C ILE A 164 -15.79 5.27 16.10
N LYS A 165 -14.97 6.26 15.69
CA LYS A 165 -13.82 6.77 16.46
C LYS A 165 -14.20 7.24 17.86
N LYS A 166 -15.39 7.81 18.05
CA LYS A 166 -15.86 8.30 19.37
C LYS A 166 -16.29 7.18 20.30
N ILE A 167 -16.83 6.09 19.75
CA ILE A 167 -17.40 4.99 20.56
C ILE A 167 -16.40 3.87 20.80
N LEU A 168 -15.46 3.63 19.89
CA LEU A 168 -14.50 2.53 19.96
C LEU A 168 -13.72 2.47 21.29
N PRO A 169 -13.21 3.59 21.84
CA PRO A 169 -12.53 3.60 23.14
C PRO A 169 -13.45 3.27 24.34
N ARG A 170 -14.77 3.35 24.15
CA ARG A 170 -15.78 3.11 25.20
C ARG A 170 -16.30 1.68 25.19
N LEU A 171 -15.93 0.90 24.19
CA LEU A 171 -16.33 -0.51 24.11
C LEU A 171 -15.55 -1.36 25.10
N PRO A 172 -16.17 -2.38 25.71
CA PRO A 172 -15.50 -3.27 26.64
C PRO A 172 -14.39 -4.06 25.93
N LYS A 173 -13.20 -4.11 26.55
CA LYS A 173 -12.01 -4.73 25.95
C LYS A 173 -11.97 -6.27 26.09
N HIS A 174 -12.83 -6.86 26.91
CA HIS A 174 -12.82 -8.30 27.21
C HIS A 174 -14.06 -9.04 26.70
N SER A 175 -14.82 -8.42 25.80
CA SER A 175 -15.99 -9.03 25.17
C SER A 175 -15.63 -9.60 23.81
N SER A 176 -16.42 -10.56 23.30
CA SER A 176 -16.26 -11.10 21.97
C SER A 176 -16.41 -10.02 20.89
N LEU A 177 -15.85 -10.26 19.69
CA LEU A 177 -15.97 -9.35 18.56
C LEU A 177 -17.45 -9.02 18.25
N GLU A 178 -18.32 -10.03 18.30
CA GLU A 178 -19.75 -9.91 18.03
C GLU A 178 -20.45 -9.02 19.06
N GLU A 179 -20.16 -9.22 20.36
CA GLU A 179 -20.71 -8.40 21.44
C GLU A 179 -20.27 -6.94 21.33
N ARG A 180 -19.00 -6.70 20.98
CA ARG A 180 -18.46 -5.36 20.79
C ARG A 180 -19.13 -4.64 19.59
N ILE A 181 -19.37 -5.34 18.49
CA ILE A 181 -20.08 -4.79 17.34
C ILE A 181 -21.53 -4.46 17.71
N GLN A 182 -22.24 -5.37 18.41
CA GLN A 182 -23.62 -5.14 18.85
C GLN A 182 -23.73 -3.94 19.79
N GLN A 183 -22.82 -3.82 20.73
CA GLN A 183 -22.77 -2.68 21.65
C GLN A 183 -22.50 -1.37 20.92
N ALA A 184 -21.56 -1.38 19.98
CA ALA A 184 -21.27 -0.23 19.14
C ALA A 184 -22.54 0.25 18.39
N ILE A 185 -23.27 -0.67 17.76
CA ILE A 185 -24.51 -0.35 17.06
C ILE A 185 -25.56 0.26 17.99
N LYS A 186 -25.66 -0.24 19.24
CA LYS A 186 -26.59 0.32 20.24
C LYS A 186 -26.18 1.73 20.68
N MET A 187 -24.88 2.05 20.68
CA MET A 187 -24.39 3.38 21.07
C MET A 187 -24.47 4.41 19.94
N ILE A 188 -24.64 3.97 18.69
CA ILE A 188 -24.77 4.84 17.51
C ILE A 188 -26.23 5.23 17.26
N LYS A 189 -27.19 4.37 17.65
CA LYS A 189 -28.63 4.65 17.59
C LYS A 189 -29.05 5.60 18.68
#